data_4623fd24858cb704ed842828edbf59c8
#
_entry.id   4623fd24858cb704ed842828edbf59c8
#
_cell.length_a   1.000
_cell.length_b   1.000
_cell.length_c   1.000
_cell.angle_alpha   90.00
_cell.angle_beta   90.00
_cell.angle_gamma   90.00
#
_symmetry.space_group_name_H-M   'P 1'
#
loop_
_entity.id
_entity.type
_entity.pdbx_description
1 polymer ?
#
loop_
_entity_poly.entity_id
_entity_poly.type
_entity_poly.pdbx_seq_one_letter_code
_entity_poly.pdbx_strand_id
1 'polypeptide(L)'
;MTSEKKVLKSIIQEFPSLSSEIAELFTESTSFIEACEDYVLCLNSIKKMAALEDPVHQQEIEKLIQIQSELKEELLYRIMKMCKK
;
A
#
# COMPACT_ATOMS: atom_id res chain seq x y z
N MET A 1 -16.40 -3.79 6.71
CA MET A 1 -15.41 -3.15 7.58
C MET A 1 -14.01 -3.57 7.19
N THR A 2 -13.23 -2.59 6.81
CA THR A 2 -11.83 -2.87 6.49
C THR A 2 -11.10 -3.10 7.80
N SER A 3 -10.57 -4.28 7.96
CA SER A 3 -9.81 -4.58 9.15
C SER A 3 -8.45 -3.88 9.05
N GLU A 4 -8.19 -2.95 9.95
CA GLU A 4 -6.90 -2.27 10.02
C GLU A 4 -5.77 -3.27 10.19
N LYS A 5 -6.02 -4.38 10.86
CA LYS A 5 -5.04 -5.43 11.05
C LYS A 5 -4.63 -6.08 9.73
N LYS A 6 -5.59 -6.28 8.82
CA LYS A 6 -5.29 -6.83 7.50
C LYS A 6 -4.44 -5.86 6.68
N VAL A 7 -4.78 -4.59 6.73
CA VAL A 7 -4.03 -3.55 6.02
C VAL A 7 -2.61 -3.49 6.57
N LEU A 8 -2.46 -3.45 7.88
CA LEU A 8 -1.15 -3.42 8.54
C LEU A 8 -0.31 -4.62 8.12
N LYS A 9 -0.89 -5.80 8.15
CA LYS A 9 -0.19 -7.04 7.78
C LYS A 9 0.27 -6.98 6.32
N SER A 10 -0.59 -6.51 5.42
CA SER A 10 -0.24 -6.39 4.00
C SER A 10 0.92 -5.43 3.79
N ILE A 11 0.89 -4.29 4.47
CA ILE A 11 1.96 -3.29 4.36
C ILE A 11 3.28 -3.82 4.93
N ILE A 12 3.24 -4.51 6.05
CA ILE A 12 4.44 -5.13 6.63
C ILE A 12 5.04 -6.17 5.68
N GLN A 13 4.20 -6.93 4.98
CA GLN A 13 4.68 -7.90 3.99
C GLN A 13 5.40 -7.21 2.82
N GLU A 14 4.97 -6.00 2.46
CA GLU A 14 5.61 -5.23 1.40
C GLU A 14 6.94 -4.62 1.86
N PHE A 15 7.03 -4.26 3.12
CA PHE A 15 8.21 -3.59 3.68
C PHE A 15 8.63 -4.28 4.99
N PRO A 16 9.08 -5.54 4.93
CA PRO A 16 9.36 -6.29 6.16
C PRO A 16 10.47 -5.70 7.04
N SER A 17 11.43 -5.02 6.44
CA SER A 17 12.51 -4.40 7.21
C SER A 17 12.06 -3.14 7.95
N LEU A 18 10.86 -2.63 7.64
CA LEU A 18 10.31 -1.43 8.26
C LEU A 18 9.10 -1.73 9.15
N SER A 19 8.93 -2.98 9.55
CA SER A 19 7.74 -3.42 10.27
C SER A 19 7.50 -2.65 11.56
N SER A 20 8.55 -2.35 12.32
CA SER A 20 8.43 -1.59 13.57
C SER A 20 7.94 -0.17 13.34
N GLU A 21 8.52 0.50 12.37
CA GLU A 21 8.16 1.87 12.01
C GLU A 21 6.73 1.95 11.49
N ILE A 22 6.35 0.98 10.68
CA ILE A 22 4.99 0.91 10.13
C ILE A 22 3.97 0.73 11.25
N ALA A 23 4.22 -0.20 12.17
CA ALA A 23 3.32 -0.47 13.29
C ALA A 23 3.16 0.78 14.16
N GLU A 24 4.25 1.50 14.38
CA GLU A 24 4.24 2.73 15.19
C GLU A 24 3.42 3.83 14.51
N LEU A 25 3.61 4.04 13.20
CA LEU A 25 2.85 5.01 12.44
C LEU A 25 1.37 4.67 12.40
N PHE A 26 1.03 3.39 12.39
CA PHE A 26 -0.37 2.96 12.42
C PHE A 26 -1.08 3.39 13.69
N THR A 27 -0.36 3.48 14.81
CA THR A 27 -0.96 3.92 16.07
C THR A 27 -1.00 5.44 16.20
N GLU A 28 -0.14 6.15 15.49
CA GLU A 28 0.02 7.60 15.67
C GLU A 28 -0.66 8.45 14.59
N SER A 29 -0.83 7.91 13.39
CA SER A 29 -1.28 8.72 12.25
C SER A 29 -2.43 8.07 11.50
N THR A 30 -3.61 8.67 11.60
CA THR A 30 -4.78 8.24 10.82
C THR A 30 -4.54 8.43 9.33
N SER A 31 -3.87 9.51 8.96
CA SER A 31 -3.59 9.79 7.56
C SER A 31 -2.65 8.74 6.95
N PHE A 32 -1.74 8.20 7.75
CA PHE A 32 -0.89 7.10 7.30
C PHE A 32 -1.71 5.83 7.05
N ILE A 33 -2.65 5.53 7.96
CA ILE A 33 -3.56 4.37 7.80
C ILE A 33 -4.35 4.50 6.50
N GLU A 34 -4.88 5.69 6.22
CA GLU A 34 -5.64 5.93 4.99
C GLU A 34 -4.78 5.72 3.74
N ALA A 35 -3.54 6.20 3.76
CA ALA A 35 -2.62 6.00 2.65
C ALA A 35 -2.31 4.51 2.45
N CYS A 36 -2.16 3.76 3.55
CA CYS A 36 -1.95 2.32 3.48
C CYS A 36 -3.16 1.59 2.91
N GLU A 37 -4.36 2.00 3.30
CA GLU A 37 -5.59 1.43 2.77
C GLU A 37 -5.69 1.62 1.27
N ASP A 38 -5.38 2.83 0.78
CA ASP A 38 -5.39 3.12 -0.64
C ASP A 38 -4.40 2.24 -1.40
N TYR A 39 -3.21 2.06 -0.83
CA TYR A 39 -2.19 1.21 -1.43
C TYR A 39 -2.66 -0.24 -1.55
N VAL A 40 -3.22 -0.78 -0.47
CA VAL A 40 -3.72 -2.16 -0.46
C VAL A 40 -4.88 -2.34 -1.44
N LEU A 41 -5.78 -1.36 -1.53
CA LEU A 41 -6.87 -1.40 -2.51
C LEU A 41 -6.33 -1.45 -3.93
N CYS A 42 -5.31 -0.67 -4.21
CA CYS A 42 -4.67 -0.66 -5.52
C CYS A 42 -4.06 -2.02 -5.85
N LEU A 43 -3.35 -2.62 -4.90
CA LEU A 43 -2.76 -3.95 -5.06
C LEU A 43 -3.83 -5.01 -5.35
N ASN A 44 -4.93 -4.98 -4.61
CA ASN A 44 -6.02 -5.93 -4.78
C ASN A 44 -6.68 -5.77 -6.14
N SER A 45 -6.84 -4.53 -6.61
CA SER A 45 -7.40 -4.26 -7.93
C SER A 45 -6.52 -4.82 -9.03
N ILE A 46 -5.20 -4.65 -8.92
CA ILE A 46 -4.24 -5.19 -9.88
C ILE A 46 -4.35 -6.71 -9.94
N LYS A 47 -4.38 -7.37 -8.77
CA LYS A 47 -4.49 -8.82 -8.69
C LYS A 47 -5.78 -9.33 -9.32
N LYS A 48 -6.89 -8.62 -9.07
CA LYS A 48 -8.19 -8.99 -9.63
C LYS A 48 -8.18 -8.91 -11.15
N MET A 49 -7.67 -7.83 -11.69
CA MET A 49 -7.63 -7.63 -13.14
C MET A 49 -6.67 -8.60 -13.80
N ALA A 50 -5.53 -8.88 -13.17
CA ALA A 50 -4.57 -9.84 -13.70
C ALA A 50 -5.18 -11.26 -13.78
N ALA A 51 -6.02 -11.61 -12.80
CA ALA A 51 -6.68 -12.91 -12.76
C ALA A 51 -7.69 -13.09 -13.90
N LEU A 52 -8.24 -11.99 -14.43
CA LEU A 52 -9.22 -12.05 -15.52
C LEU A 52 -8.60 -12.39 -16.88
N GLU A 53 -7.30 -12.21 -17.01
CA GLU A 53 -6.56 -12.53 -18.25
C GLU A 53 -7.15 -11.91 -19.52
N ASP A 54 -7.84 -10.79 -19.38
CA ASP A 54 -8.48 -10.11 -20.50
C ASP A 54 -7.55 -9.01 -21.02
N PRO A 55 -7.18 -9.04 -22.32
CA PRO A 55 -6.30 -8.01 -22.88
C PRO A 55 -6.86 -6.60 -22.80
N VAL A 56 -8.18 -6.45 -22.69
CA VAL A 56 -8.82 -5.14 -22.54
C VAL A 56 -8.39 -4.45 -21.24
N HIS A 57 -8.10 -5.23 -20.21
CA HIS A 57 -7.72 -4.68 -18.91
C HIS A 57 -6.23 -4.35 -18.79
N GLN A 58 -5.44 -4.66 -19.83
CA GLN A 58 -4.00 -4.46 -19.78
C GLN A 58 -3.62 -2.99 -19.53
N GLN A 59 -4.30 -2.08 -20.19
CA GLN A 59 -4.03 -0.64 -20.01
C GLN A 59 -4.41 -0.17 -18.61
N GLU A 60 -5.50 -0.69 -18.07
CA GLU A 60 -5.93 -0.35 -16.72
C GLU A 60 -4.95 -0.87 -15.68
N ILE A 61 -4.43 -2.08 -15.89
CA ILE A 61 -3.42 -2.66 -15.01
C ILE A 61 -2.18 -1.80 -15.00
N GLU A 62 -1.73 -1.33 -16.16
CA GLU A 62 -0.56 -0.47 -16.26
C GLU A 62 -0.74 0.85 -15.49
N LYS A 63 -1.93 1.46 -15.60
CA LYS A 63 -2.26 2.66 -14.86
C LYS A 63 -2.25 2.41 -13.36
N LEU A 64 -2.82 1.29 -12.93
CA LEU A 64 -2.85 0.93 -11.51
C LEU A 64 -1.45 0.67 -10.96
N ILE A 65 -0.59 0.03 -11.76
CA ILE A 65 0.80 -0.20 -11.36
C ILE A 65 1.52 1.13 -11.15
N GLN A 66 1.27 2.11 -12.03
CA GLN A 66 1.85 3.43 -11.88
C GLN A 66 1.37 4.12 -10.60
N ILE A 67 0.07 4.07 -10.34
CA ILE A 67 -0.51 4.62 -9.12
C ILE A 67 0.08 3.91 -7.89
N GLN A 68 0.20 2.60 -7.96
CA GLN A 68 0.80 1.80 -6.88
C GLN A 68 2.23 2.25 -6.58
N SER A 69 3.02 2.50 -7.62
CA SER A 69 4.40 2.97 -7.46
C SER A 69 4.44 4.33 -6.76
N GLU A 70 3.55 5.23 -7.13
CA GLU A 70 3.46 6.55 -6.50
C GLU A 70 3.06 6.44 -5.04
N LEU A 71 2.08 5.61 -4.74
CA LEU A 71 1.64 5.38 -3.36
C LEU A 71 2.75 4.75 -2.52
N LYS A 72 3.48 3.82 -3.12
CA LYS A 72 4.60 3.17 -2.46
C LYS A 72 5.67 4.18 -2.08
N GLU A 73 6.02 5.07 -2.99
CA GLU A 73 7.01 6.12 -2.74
C GLU A 73 6.55 7.05 -1.63
N GLU A 74 5.28 7.42 -1.63
CA GLU A 74 4.73 8.27 -0.58
C GLU A 74 4.79 7.59 0.79
N LEU A 75 4.43 6.31 0.85
CA LEU A 75 4.52 5.56 2.09
C LEU A 75 5.95 5.48 2.59
N LEU A 76 6.91 5.19 1.70
CA LEU A 76 8.32 5.14 2.05
C LEU A 76 8.80 6.48 2.58
N TYR A 77 8.40 7.56 1.92
CA TYR A 77 8.77 8.89 2.36
C TYR A 77 8.29 9.17 3.78
N ARG A 78 7.05 8.84 4.09
CA ARG A 78 6.47 9.03 5.43
C ARG A 78 7.19 8.20 6.47
N ILE A 79 7.50 6.94 6.15
CA ILE A 79 8.21 6.05 7.06
C ILE A 79 9.62 6.56 7.31
N MET A 80 10.33 6.95 6.27
CA MET A 80 11.69 7.44 6.39
C MET A 80 11.76 8.76 7.15
N LYS A 81 10.76 9.62 6.96
CA LYS A 81 10.67 10.89 7.69
C LYS A 81 10.55 10.64 9.19
N MET A 82 9.80 9.62 9.57
CA MET A 82 9.68 9.23 10.97
C MET A 82 11.01 8.74 11.55
N CYS A 83 11.75 7.97 10.76
CA CYS A 83 13.02 7.39 11.19
C CYS A 83 14.12 8.42 11.41
N LYS A 84 13.93 9.63 10.91
CA LYS A 84 14.94 10.69 10.99
C LYS A 84 14.85 11.55 12.24
N LYS A 85 14.22 11.09 13.26
CA LYS A 85 14.17 11.85 14.50
C LYS A 85 15.52 11.97 15.18
#